data_890fb7e144aa969002cfee2ded5f34d9
#
_entry.id   890fb7e144aa969002cfee2ded5f34d9
#
_cell.length_a   1.000
_cell.length_b   1.000
_cell.length_c   1.000
_cell.angle_alpha   90.00
_cell.angle_beta   90.00
_cell.angle_gamma   90.00
#
_symmetry.space_group_name_H-M   'P 1'
#
loop_
_entity.id
_entity.type
_entity.pdbx_description
1 polymer ?
#
loop_
_entity_poly.entity_id
_entity_poly.type
_entity_poly.pdbx_seq_one_letter_code
_entity_poly.pdbx_strand_id
1 'polypeptide(L)'
;MLVGDAASLIDPFTGEGIGNALYSGRYAANQAAAAIVANDFSKEAMYKYDLDVERGLGAELRLSHQLQKLIMFPWLFNLLVNISNRNKQVKELISCMFYEVDIRARLTKPSFYFKLLFNR
;
A
#
# COMPACT_ATOMS: atom_id res chain seq x y z
N MET A 1 -2.38 20.72 -5.05
CA MET A 1 -2.08 19.27 -4.97
C MET A 1 -0.73 19.09 -4.28
N LEU A 2 -0.64 18.20 -3.30
CA LEU A 2 0.61 17.77 -2.67
C LEU A 2 0.95 16.38 -3.20
N VAL A 3 2.24 16.07 -3.36
CA VAL A 3 2.70 14.78 -3.93
C VAL A 3 3.76 14.14 -3.03
N GLY A 4 3.88 12.83 -3.11
CA GLY A 4 4.90 12.08 -2.38
C GLY A 4 4.86 12.31 -0.87
N ASP A 5 6.02 12.52 -0.28
CA ASP A 5 6.19 12.70 1.17
C ASP A 5 5.45 13.92 1.70
N ALA A 6 5.37 15.00 0.91
CA ALA A 6 4.59 16.20 1.27
C ALA A 6 3.08 15.91 1.40
N ALA A 7 2.59 14.88 0.71
CA ALA A 7 1.21 14.39 0.82
C ALA A 7 1.06 13.23 1.82
N SER A 8 2.08 12.93 2.61
CA SER A 8 2.13 11.78 3.54
C SER A 8 1.88 10.43 2.86
N LEU A 9 2.36 10.27 1.63
CA LEU A 9 2.20 9.04 0.83
C LEU A 9 3.35 8.04 1.01
N ILE A 10 4.13 8.17 2.08
CA ILE A 10 5.12 7.16 2.48
C ILE A 10 4.38 5.93 2.98
N ASP A 11 4.83 4.74 2.55
CA ASP A 11 4.32 3.48 3.10
C ASP A 11 4.66 3.38 4.60
N PRO A 12 3.67 3.34 5.50
CA PRO A 12 3.93 3.40 6.93
C PRO A 12 4.53 2.12 7.50
N PHE A 13 4.53 1.02 6.74
CA PHE A 13 5.08 -0.27 7.18
C PHE A 13 6.53 -0.45 6.74
N THR A 14 6.84 -0.14 5.48
CA THR A 14 8.19 -0.33 4.90
C THR A 14 9.05 0.94 4.96
N GLY A 15 8.44 2.11 5.06
CA GLY A 15 9.11 3.41 4.92
C GLY A 15 9.40 3.80 3.47
N GLU A 16 8.94 3.02 2.48
CA GLU A 16 9.13 3.33 1.07
C GLU A 16 8.19 4.45 0.61
N GLY A 17 8.76 5.45 -0.07
CA GLY A 17 8.03 6.61 -0.60
C GLY A 17 8.28 6.88 -2.08
N ILE A 18 9.38 6.38 -2.66
CA ILE A 18 9.81 6.73 -4.02
C ILE A 18 8.77 6.32 -5.06
N GLY A 19 8.26 5.10 -5.00
CA GLY A 19 7.22 4.62 -5.90
C GLY A 19 5.94 5.45 -5.79
N ASN A 20 5.48 5.71 -4.57
CA ASN A 20 4.30 6.51 -4.30
C ASN A 20 4.47 7.97 -4.74
N ALA A 21 5.66 8.54 -4.60
CA ALA A 21 5.98 9.88 -5.09
C ALA A 21 5.89 9.95 -6.63
N LEU A 22 6.40 8.94 -7.35
CA LEU A 22 6.30 8.88 -8.80
C LEU A 22 4.85 8.73 -9.28
N TYR A 23 4.05 7.85 -8.63
CA TYR A 23 2.64 7.67 -8.99
C TYR A 23 1.82 8.93 -8.73
N SER A 24 1.93 9.51 -7.53
CA SER A 24 1.21 10.74 -7.18
C SER A 24 1.65 11.92 -8.02
N GLY A 25 2.94 12.02 -8.37
CA GLY A 25 3.45 13.02 -9.31
C GLY A 25 2.82 12.90 -10.69
N ARG A 26 2.69 11.67 -11.20
CA ARG A 26 2.01 11.39 -12.48
C ARG A 26 0.53 11.80 -12.43
N TYR A 27 -0.21 11.46 -11.34
CA TYR A 27 -1.61 11.87 -11.19
C TYR A 27 -1.75 13.39 -11.12
N ALA A 28 -0.85 14.06 -10.38
CA ALA A 28 -0.82 15.52 -10.29
C ALA A 28 -0.55 16.17 -11.64
N ALA A 29 0.40 15.66 -12.42
CA ALA A 29 0.71 16.17 -13.76
C ALA A 29 -0.47 16.04 -14.72
N ASN A 30 -1.15 14.87 -14.72
CA ASN A 30 -2.33 14.63 -15.55
C ASN A 30 -3.47 15.59 -15.16
N GLN A 31 -3.71 15.81 -13.86
CA GLN A 31 -4.74 16.72 -13.41
C GLN A 31 -4.40 18.16 -13.71
N ALA A 32 -3.14 18.57 -13.56
CA ALA A 32 -2.70 19.92 -13.92
C ALA A 32 -2.87 20.18 -15.42
N ALA A 33 -2.49 19.24 -16.29
CA ALA A 33 -2.69 19.37 -17.73
C ALA A 33 -4.19 19.50 -18.08
N ALA A 34 -5.04 18.67 -17.48
CA ALA A 34 -6.50 18.75 -17.70
C ALA A 34 -7.08 20.10 -17.25
N ALA A 35 -6.64 20.61 -16.10
CA ALA A 35 -7.07 21.90 -15.58
C ALA A 35 -6.65 23.07 -16.48
N ILE A 36 -5.44 23.02 -17.04
CA ILE A 36 -4.96 24.03 -17.98
C ILE A 36 -5.81 24.02 -19.27
N VAL A 37 -6.09 22.84 -19.83
CA VAL A 37 -6.91 22.72 -21.04
C VAL A 37 -8.34 23.20 -20.80
N ALA A 38 -8.92 22.87 -19.66
CA ALA A 38 -10.27 23.29 -19.28
C ALA A 38 -10.35 24.75 -18.78
N ASN A 39 -9.20 25.38 -18.51
CA ASN A 39 -9.09 26.66 -17.80
C ASN A 39 -9.89 26.67 -16.49
N ASP A 40 -9.88 25.52 -15.78
CA ASP A 40 -10.61 25.31 -14.53
C ASP A 40 -9.66 24.84 -13.42
N PHE A 41 -9.42 25.74 -12.47
CA PHE A 41 -8.57 25.51 -11.28
C PHE A 41 -9.39 25.48 -9.99
N SER A 42 -10.70 25.25 -10.10
CA SER A 42 -11.58 25.13 -8.95
C SER A 42 -11.18 23.99 -8.02
N LYS A 43 -11.63 24.06 -6.79
CA LYS A 43 -11.42 22.96 -5.82
C LYS A 43 -12.03 21.65 -6.32
N GLU A 44 -13.18 21.73 -6.96
CA GLU A 44 -13.93 20.61 -7.51
C GLU A 44 -13.13 19.91 -8.62
N ALA A 45 -12.56 20.70 -9.53
CA ALA A 45 -11.67 20.15 -10.58
C ALA A 45 -10.42 19.50 -9.98
N MET A 46 -9.78 20.15 -9.00
CA MET A 46 -8.57 19.63 -8.35
C MET A 46 -8.84 18.39 -7.48
N TYR A 47 -10.05 18.20 -6.95
CA TYR A 47 -10.43 17.06 -6.13
C TYR A 47 -10.31 15.72 -6.87
N LYS A 48 -10.36 15.74 -8.19
CA LYS A 48 -10.13 14.53 -9.00
C LYS A 48 -8.75 13.91 -8.75
N TYR A 49 -7.74 14.72 -8.50
CA TYR A 49 -6.41 14.25 -8.09
C TYR A 49 -6.48 13.41 -6.80
N ASP A 50 -7.22 13.90 -5.79
CA ASP A 50 -7.35 13.17 -4.52
C ASP A 50 -8.04 11.82 -4.71
N LEU A 51 -9.04 11.76 -5.59
CA LEU A 51 -9.71 10.51 -5.96
C LEU A 51 -8.78 9.53 -6.69
N ASP A 52 -7.93 10.02 -7.58
CA ASP A 52 -6.99 9.19 -8.33
C ASP A 52 -5.90 8.64 -7.42
N VAL A 53 -5.38 9.43 -6.47
CA VAL A 53 -4.47 8.98 -5.42
C VAL A 53 -5.13 7.93 -4.52
N GLU A 54 -6.36 8.17 -4.06
CA GLU A 54 -7.08 7.22 -3.21
C GLU A 54 -7.35 5.89 -3.93
N ARG A 55 -7.72 5.93 -5.20
CA ARG A 55 -7.94 4.72 -6.02
C ARG A 55 -6.65 3.96 -6.30
N GLY A 56 -5.56 4.68 -6.58
CA GLY A 56 -4.29 4.08 -6.96
C GLY A 56 -3.45 3.59 -5.78
N LEU A 57 -3.43 4.34 -4.68
CA LEU A 57 -2.53 4.08 -3.55
C LEU A 57 -3.26 3.81 -2.22
N GLY A 58 -4.52 4.25 -2.08
CA GLY A 58 -5.22 4.26 -0.81
C GLY A 58 -5.41 2.88 -0.18
N ALA A 59 -5.73 1.87 -0.97
CA ALA A 59 -5.93 0.50 -0.47
C ALA A 59 -4.63 -0.08 0.09
N GLU A 60 -3.52 0.14 -0.60
CA GLU A 60 -2.20 -0.33 -0.20
C GLU A 60 -1.72 0.37 1.07
N LEU A 61 -1.81 1.69 1.13
CA LEU A 61 -1.42 2.48 2.29
C LEU A 61 -2.25 2.12 3.53
N ARG A 62 -3.56 1.86 3.37
CA ARG A 62 -4.41 1.39 4.49
C ARG A 62 -3.97 0.02 5.00
N LEU A 63 -3.66 -0.92 4.10
CA LEU A 63 -3.15 -2.24 4.49
C LEU A 63 -1.81 -2.11 5.23
N SER A 64 -0.89 -1.33 4.70
CA SER A 64 0.42 -1.07 5.32
C SER A 64 0.26 -0.44 6.71
N HIS A 65 -0.68 0.48 6.89
CA HIS A 65 -0.99 1.06 8.20
C HIS A 65 -1.54 0.01 9.19
N GLN A 66 -2.36 -0.93 8.74
CA GLN A 66 -2.82 -2.04 9.59
C GLN A 66 -1.67 -2.97 9.99
N LEU A 67 -0.76 -3.28 9.05
CA LEU A 67 0.43 -4.08 9.32
C LEU A 67 1.39 -3.38 10.28
N GLN A 68 1.58 -2.07 10.15
CA GLN A 68 2.36 -1.28 11.12
C GLN A 68 1.81 -1.41 12.54
N LYS A 69 0.48 -1.32 12.70
CA LYS A 69 -0.17 -1.51 14.02
C LYS A 69 0.06 -2.92 14.59
N LEU A 70 0.12 -3.93 13.73
CA LEU A 70 0.36 -5.31 14.14
C LEU A 70 1.75 -5.49 14.79
N ILE A 71 2.77 -4.79 14.26
CA ILE A 71 4.15 -4.82 14.81
C ILE A 71 4.21 -4.18 16.20
N MET A 72 3.31 -3.28 16.53
CA MET A 72 3.22 -2.68 17.87
C MET A 72 2.95 -3.70 18.98
N PHE A 73 2.55 -4.93 18.63
CA PHE A 73 2.35 -6.04 19.56
C PHE A 73 3.49 -7.06 19.45
N PRO A 74 4.56 -6.98 20.28
CA PRO A 74 5.75 -7.83 20.16
C PRO A 74 5.46 -9.33 20.22
N TRP A 75 4.48 -9.74 21.05
CA TRP A 75 4.10 -11.13 21.16
C TRP A 75 3.53 -11.70 19.86
N LEU A 76 2.75 -10.89 19.14
CA LEU A 76 2.14 -11.27 17.87
C LEU A 76 3.20 -11.32 16.75
N PHE A 77 4.12 -10.37 16.75
CA PHE A 77 5.27 -10.38 15.85
C PHE A 77 6.14 -11.62 16.06
N ASN A 78 6.47 -11.96 17.31
CA ASN A 78 7.22 -13.16 17.65
C ASN A 78 6.48 -14.44 17.22
N LEU A 79 5.16 -14.48 17.37
CA LEU A 79 4.34 -15.61 16.90
C LEU A 79 4.47 -15.77 15.37
N LEU A 80 4.36 -14.68 14.61
CA LEU A 80 4.52 -14.69 13.14
C LEU A 80 5.92 -15.16 12.73
N VAL A 81 6.96 -14.68 13.39
CA VAL A 81 8.35 -15.12 13.14
C VAL A 81 8.51 -16.60 13.44
N ASN A 82 7.97 -17.09 14.55
CA ASN A 82 8.03 -18.51 14.91
C ASN A 82 7.29 -19.41 13.89
N ILE A 83 6.13 -18.99 13.42
CA ILE A 83 5.39 -19.69 12.36
C ILE A 83 6.19 -19.69 11.05
N SER A 84 6.76 -18.53 10.69
CA SER A 84 7.62 -18.38 9.50
C SER A 84 8.85 -19.31 9.53
N ASN A 85 9.48 -19.44 10.69
CA ASN A 85 10.63 -20.32 10.85
C ASN A 85 10.28 -21.83 10.73
N ARG A 86 9.02 -22.19 11.02
CA ARG A 86 8.54 -23.59 10.95
C ARG A 86 7.92 -23.93 9.59
N ASN A 87 7.47 -22.94 8.83
CA ASN A 87 6.76 -23.15 7.58
C ASN A 87 7.43 -22.36 6.44
N LYS A 88 8.04 -23.10 5.50
CA LYS A 88 8.75 -22.52 4.35
C LYS A 88 7.84 -21.64 3.49
N GLN A 89 6.57 -22.03 3.32
CA GLN A 89 5.59 -21.25 2.53
C GLN A 89 5.29 -19.90 3.18
N VAL A 90 5.17 -19.85 4.53
CA VAL A 90 4.97 -18.59 5.28
C VAL A 90 6.21 -17.71 5.18
N LYS A 91 7.41 -18.31 5.24
CA LYS A 91 8.67 -17.58 5.08
C LYS A 91 8.78 -16.95 3.70
N GLU A 92 8.49 -17.71 2.64
CA GLU A 92 8.47 -17.22 1.27
C GLU A 92 7.45 -16.08 1.10
N LEU A 93 6.26 -16.25 1.67
CA LEU A 93 5.22 -15.23 1.63
C LEU A 93 5.64 -13.92 2.28
N ILE A 94 6.21 -13.98 3.50
CA ILE A 94 6.70 -12.79 4.20
C ILE A 94 7.83 -12.13 3.40
N SER A 95 8.75 -12.93 2.84
CA SER A 95 9.81 -12.40 1.99
C SER A 95 9.27 -11.70 0.75
N CYS A 96 8.26 -12.28 0.09
CA CYS A 96 7.61 -11.69 -1.07
C CYS A 96 6.86 -10.39 -0.74
N MET A 97 6.31 -10.24 0.47
CA MET A 97 5.66 -8.99 0.90
C MET A 97 6.60 -7.77 0.85
N PHE A 98 7.90 -7.99 0.97
CA PHE A 98 8.91 -6.93 0.85
C PHE A 98 9.37 -6.70 -0.59
N TYR A 99 9.14 -7.64 -1.52
CA TYR A 99 9.66 -7.58 -2.88
C TYR A 99 8.59 -7.38 -3.96
N GLU A 100 7.33 -7.77 -3.71
CA GLU A 100 6.26 -7.72 -4.73
C GLU A 100 4.96 -7.13 -4.21
N VAL A 101 4.52 -6.05 -4.84
CA VAL A 101 3.25 -5.35 -4.56
C VAL A 101 2.03 -6.24 -4.81
N ASP A 102 2.11 -7.17 -5.76
CA ASP A 102 0.99 -8.03 -6.19
C ASP A 102 0.53 -9.04 -5.12
N ILE A 103 1.40 -9.40 -4.19
CA ILE A 103 1.07 -10.37 -3.12
C ILE A 103 0.23 -9.73 -2.02
N ARG A 104 0.36 -8.42 -1.81
CA ARG A 104 -0.48 -7.68 -0.85
C ARG A 104 -1.96 -7.80 -1.20
N ALA A 105 -2.31 -7.82 -2.49
CA ALA A 105 -3.68 -8.05 -2.95
C ALA A 105 -4.20 -9.47 -2.68
N ARG A 106 -3.33 -10.47 -2.52
CA ARG A 106 -3.71 -11.85 -2.17
C ARG A 106 -3.99 -12.03 -0.68
N LEU A 107 -3.36 -11.23 0.18
CA LEU A 107 -3.57 -11.26 1.63
C LEU A 107 -4.98 -10.83 2.05
N THR A 108 -5.70 -10.11 1.20
CA THR A 108 -7.07 -9.69 1.47
C THR A 108 -8.12 -10.79 1.21
N LYS A 109 -7.73 -11.93 0.61
CA LYS A 109 -8.66 -13.02 0.27
C LYS A 109 -8.73 -14.07 1.38
N PRO A 110 -9.91 -14.35 1.98
CA PRO A 110 -10.09 -15.36 3.02
C PRO A 110 -9.61 -16.76 2.60
N SER A 111 -9.74 -17.11 1.30
CA SER A 111 -9.29 -18.38 0.73
C SER A 111 -7.78 -18.61 0.84
N PHE A 112 -7.01 -17.53 0.96
CA PHE A 112 -5.57 -17.61 1.14
C PHE A 112 -5.23 -18.15 2.53
N TYR A 113 -5.89 -17.67 3.57
CA TYR A 113 -5.69 -18.12 4.96
C TYR A 113 -6.13 -19.58 5.16
N PHE A 114 -7.18 -20.00 4.48
CA PHE A 114 -7.63 -21.39 4.48
C PHE A 114 -6.57 -22.32 3.90
N LYS A 115 -5.96 -21.97 2.76
CA LYS A 115 -4.87 -22.77 2.16
C LYS A 115 -3.62 -22.79 3.05
N LEU A 116 -3.33 -21.72 3.76
CA LEU A 116 -2.17 -21.61 4.65
C LEU A 116 -2.30 -22.51 5.89
N LEU A 117 -3.54 -22.69 6.40
CA LEU A 117 -3.83 -23.47 7.61
C LEU A 117 -4.02 -24.96 7.34
N PHE A 118 -4.51 -25.34 6.15
CA PHE A 118 -4.91 -26.71 5.84
C PHE A 118 -4.02 -27.43 4.82
N ASN A 119 -3.04 -26.78 4.20
CA ASN A 119 -2.07 -27.45 3.34
C ASN A 119 -0.80 -27.76 4.17
N ARG A 120 -0.79 -28.96 4.71
CA ARG A 120 0.40 -29.64 5.27
C ARG A 120 1.20 -30.27 4.16
#